data_77c5fd37b8adb76e94787817011e9e8e
#
_entry.id   77c5fd37b8adb76e94787817011e9e8e
#
_cell.length_a   1.000
_cell.length_b   1.000
_cell.length_c   1.000
_cell.angle_alpha   90.00
_cell.angle_beta   90.00
_cell.angle_gamma   90.00
#
_symmetry.space_group_name_H-M   'P 1'
#
loop_
_entity.id
_entity.type
_entity.pdbx_description
1 polymer ?
#
loop_
_entity_poly.entity_id
_entity_poly.type
_entity_poly.pdbx_seq_one_letter_code
_entity_poly.pdbx_strand_id
1 'polypeptide(L)'
;IIAHQLPNNNESFEALKQLQQKSIPILYIIGKRTNFNLFNNLNNGLKINVYNKTSQTQSLARFNNSFSLFSLSEESLDILSQLPPLSSPLAKYDLSTSLQTLFYQTHNSLKTNYPLITFNNNADNKSAIICGEDIWKWRLRNYLHNNTTKQVDELIAKTIQYLVSDKDKSTFKIKHENLYNQTHNIRLEAELYNQAYQLVNTSDVKINLKNENGDTYDYIFSKTSNAYALEIAELKPGKY
;
A
#
# COMPACT_ATOMS: atom_id res chain seq x y z
N ILE A 1 10.97 -2.20 -4.26
CA ILE A 1 11.63 -3.19 -5.15
C ILE A 1 10.58 -4.04 -5.85
N ILE A 2 10.83 -4.46 -7.10
CA ILE A 2 9.97 -5.39 -7.85
C ILE A 2 10.68 -6.73 -7.94
N ALA A 3 10.08 -7.78 -7.41
CA ALA A 3 10.56 -9.16 -7.43
C ALA A 3 9.72 -9.96 -8.44
N HIS A 4 10.16 -9.98 -9.72
CA HIS A 4 9.48 -10.70 -10.79
C HIS A 4 9.92 -12.16 -10.84
N GLN A 5 9.00 -13.08 -10.59
CA GLN A 5 9.21 -14.53 -10.53
C GLN A 5 10.29 -14.97 -9.52
N LEU A 6 10.49 -14.17 -8.46
CA LEU A 6 11.42 -14.45 -7.37
C LEU A 6 10.67 -14.80 -6.07
N PRO A 7 11.26 -15.58 -5.15
CA PRO A 7 12.56 -16.23 -5.29
C PRO A 7 12.50 -17.42 -6.27
N ASN A 8 13.56 -17.64 -7.03
CA ASN A 8 13.70 -18.80 -7.90
C ASN A 8 14.80 -19.77 -7.45
N ASN A 9 15.72 -19.29 -6.61
CA ASN A 9 16.82 -20.06 -6.02
C ASN A 9 17.14 -19.52 -4.60
N ASN A 10 18.07 -20.14 -3.89
CA ASN A 10 18.45 -19.76 -2.53
C ASN A 10 19.08 -18.35 -2.46
N GLU A 11 19.85 -17.95 -3.44
CA GLU A 11 20.50 -16.64 -3.48
C GLU A 11 19.45 -15.52 -3.53
N SER A 12 18.48 -15.63 -4.44
CA SER A 12 17.38 -14.67 -4.54
C SER A 12 16.46 -14.70 -3.30
N PHE A 13 16.32 -15.85 -2.64
CA PHE A 13 15.59 -15.96 -1.38
C PHE A 13 16.30 -15.17 -0.25
N GLU A 14 17.60 -15.37 -0.07
CA GLU A 14 18.35 -14.65 0.97
C GLU A 14 18.38 -13.14 0.70
N ALA A 15 18.52 -12.72 -0.56
CA ALA A 15 18.43 -11.31 -0.93
C ALA A 15 17.07 -10.70 -0.55
N LEU A 16 15.95 -11.38 -0.87
CA LEU A 16 14.61 -10.91 -0.52
C LEU A 16 14.40 -10.87 1.00
N LYS A 17 14.91 -11.86 1.73
CA LYS A 17 14.85 -11.91 3.20
C LYS A 17 15.61 -10.75 3.85
N GLN A 18 16.80 -10.40 3.34
CA GLN A 18 17.54 -9.23 3.79
C GLN A 18 16.79 -7.92 3.54
N LEU A 19 16.10 -7.79 2.40
CA LEU A 19 15.26 -6.63 2.09
C LEU A 19 14.08 -6.52 3.07
N GLN A 20 13.43 -7.64 3.39
CA GLN A 20 12.36 -7.68 4.40
C GLN A 20 12.87 -7.27 5.78
N GLN A 21 14.04 -7.77 6.21
CA GLN A 21 14.66 -7.38 7.48
C GLN A 21 14.94 -5.88 7.59
N LYS A 22 15.25 -5.24 6.45
CA LYS A 22 15.40 -3.78 6.35
C LYS A 22 14.07 -3.05 6.18
N SER A 23 12.95 -3.77 6.24
CA SER A 23 11.59 -3.26 5.99
C SER A 23 11.45 -2.54 4.63
N ILE A 24 12.19 -2.97 3.62
CA ILE A 24 12.08 -2.42 2.27
C ILE A 24 10.84 -3.01 1.59
N PRO A 25 9.92 -2.18 1.10
CA PRO A 25 8.71 -2.66 0.46
C PRO A 25 8.98 -3.44 -0.83
N ILE A 26 8.25 -4.54 -1.04
CA ILE A 26 8.45 -5.42 -2.18
C ILE A 26 7.12 -5.66 -2.91
N LEU A 27 7.13 -5.44 -4.24
CA LEU A 27 6.09 -5.92 -5.15
C LEU A 27 6.53 -7.27 -5.73
N TYR A 28 5.84 -8.34 -5.35
CA TYR A 28 6.04 -9.67 -5.92
C TYR A 28 5.14 -9.86 -7.13
N ILE A 29 5.69 -10.35 -8.23
CA ILE A 29 4.95 -10.83 -9.40
C ILE A 29 5.25 -12.32 -9.54
N ILE A 30 4.28 -13.14 -9.16
CA ILE A 30 4.41 -14.61 -9.11
C ILE A 30 4.21 -15.19 -10.51
N GLY A 31 5.06 -16.13 -10.85
CA GLY A 31 4.98 -16.80 -12.14
C GLY A 31 5.56 -18.21 -12.11
N LYS A 32 5.65 -18.82 -13.28
CA LYS A 32 6.10 -20.22 -13.45
C LYS A 32 7.51 -20.53 -12.96
N ARG A 33 8.38 -19.50 -12.88
CA ARG A 33 9.77 -19.65 -12.41
C ARG A 33 9.92 -19.44 -10.91
N THR A 34 8.85 -19.01 -10.22
CA THR A 34 8.87 -18.83 -8.76
C THR A 34 9.03 -20.16 -8.07
N ASN A 35 9.98 -20.25 -7.15
CA ASN A 35 10.10 -21.39 -6.23
C ASN A 35 9.14 -21.18 -5.06
N PHE A 36 8.01 -21.89 -5.09
CA PHE A 36 6.93 -21.69 -4.10
C PHE A 36 7.34 -22.11 -2.68
N ASN A 37 8.21 -23.10 -2.52
CA ASN A 37 8.71 -23.47 -1.19
C ASN A 37 9.52 -22.30 -0.56
N LEU A 38 10.40 -21.69 -1.35
CA LEU A 38 11.18 -20.54 -0.90
C LEU A 38 10.28 -19.33 -0.69
N PHE A 39 9.32 -19.09 -1.60
CA PHE A 39 8.35 -17.98 -1.46
C PHE A 39 7.54 -18.10 -0.17
N ASN A 40 7.03 -19.30 0.14
CA ASN A 40 6.24 -19.56 1.34
C ASN A 40 7.06 -19.34 2.64
N ASN A 41 8.38 -19.52 2.58
CA ASN A 41 9.29 -19.28 3.71
C ASN A 41 9.64 -17.80 3.93
N LEU A 42 9.28 -16.88 3.00
CA LEU A 42 9.40 -15.45 3.21
C LEU A 42 8.37 -14.89 4.21
N ASN A 43 7.35 -15.68 4.57
CA ASN A 43 6.32 -15.30 5.55
C ASN A 43 5.65 -13.94 5.26
N ASN A 44 5.39 -13.65 3.98
CA ASN A 44 4.74 -12.40 3.54
C ASN A 44 3.21 -12.41 3.64
N GLY A 45 2.66 -13.38 4.40
CA GLY A 45 1.22 -13.51 4.66
C GLY A 45 0.47 -14.38 3.67
N LEU A 46 1.05 -14.71 2.50
CA LEU A 46 0.47 -15.59 1.50
C LEU A 46 1.26 -16.89 1.39
N LYS A 47 0.58 -18.03 1.44
CA LYS A 47 1.16 -19.34 1.09
C LYS A 47 0.50 -19.87 -0.17
N ILE A 48 1.31 -20.34 -1.10
CA ILE A 48 0.90 -20.88 -2.40
C ILE A 48 1.32 -22.34 -2.49
N ASN A 49 0.34 -23.23 -2.41
CA ASN A 49 0.56 -24.68 -2.44
C ASN A 49 0.16 -25.20 -3.81
N VAL A 50 1.11 -25.28 -4.75
CA VAL A 50 0.86 -25.71 -6.12
C VAL A 50 0.58 -27.19 -6.20
N TYR A 51 -0.42 -27.57 -7.01
CA TYR A 51 -0.71 -28.99 -7.28
C TYR A 51 0.37 -29.63 -8.18
N ASN A 52 0.90 -28.85 -9.13
CA ASN A 52 2.02 -29.23 -9.97
C ASN A 52 2.85 -27.97 -10.29
N LYS A 53 4.20 -28.08 -10.24
CA LYS A 53 5.12 -26.94 -10.44
C LYS A 53 4.94 -26.22 -11.78
N THR A 54 4.47 -26.91 -12.83
CA THR A 54 4.32 -26.35 -14.18
C THR A 54 2.89 -25.97 -14.52
N SER A 55 1.90 -26.33 -13.69
CA SER A 55 0.49 -26.09 -14.00
C SER A 55 0.12 -24.64 -13.76
N GLN A 56 -0.36 -23.99 -14.81
CA GLN A 56 -0.89 -22.65 -14.83
C GLN A 56 -2.37 -22.65 -15.17
N THR A 57 -3.09 -21.65 -14.73
CA THR A 57 -4.49 -21.41 -15.09
C THR A 57 -4.69 -19.98 -15.52
N GLN A 58 -5.68 -19.74 -16.35
CA GLN A 58 -6.07 -18.39 -16.77
C GLN A 58 -7.02 -17.80 -15.75
N SER A 59 -6.61 -16.71 -15.12
CA SER A 59 -7.33 -16.07 -14.02
C SER A 59 -7.78 -14.66 -14.41
N LEU A 60 -9.09 -14.46 -14.52
CA LEU A 60 -9.69 -13.14 -14.69
C LEU A 60 -9.77 -12.41 -13.36
N ALA A 61 -9.64 -11.10 -13.41
CA ALA A 61 -9.74 -10.23 -12.24
C ALA A 61 -11.20 -10.01 -11.82
N ARG A 62 -11.51 -10.21 -10.54
CA ARG A 62 -12.80 -9.86 -9.93
C ARG A 62 -12.55 -8.94 -8.74
N PHE A 63 -13.06 -7.72 -8.83
CA PHE A 63 -12.87 -6.72 -7.78
C PHE A 63 -13.50 -7.16 -6.44
N ASN A 64 -12.84 -6.78 -5.35
CA ASN A 64 -13.31 -6.98 -3.98
C ASN A 64 -13.82 -5.68 -3.39
N ASN A 65 -15.14 -5.54 -3.26
CA ASN A 65 -15.78 -4.34 -2.70
C ASN A 65 -15.39 -4.05 -1.24
N SER A 66 -14.83 -5.04 -0.51
CA SER A 66 -14.37 -4.85 0.86
C SER A 66 -12.92 -4.35 0.96
N PHE A 67 -12.24 -4.12 -0.18
CA PHE A 67 -10.89 -3.57 -0.19
C PHE A 67 -10.89 -2.09 0.24
N SER A 68 -9.98 -1.72 1.17
CA SER A 68 -10.00 -0.40 1.81
C SER A 68 -8.64 0.30 1.89
N LEU A 69 -7.57 -0.27 1.34
CA LEU A 69 -6.23 0.35 1.47
C LEU A 69 -6.05 1.59 0.58
N PHE A 70 -6.72 1.62 -0.56
CA PHE A 70 -6.82 2.77 -1.46
C PHE A 70 -8.03 2.58 -2.38
N SER A 71 -8.47 3.65 -3.05
CA SER A 71 -9.54 3.60 -4.05
C SER A 71 -8.98 3.72 -5.46
N LEU A 72 -9.63 3.04 -6.39
CA LEU A 72 -9.51 3.22 -7.83
C LEU A 72 -10.75 3.95 -8.34
N SER A 73 -10.63 4.68 -9.45
CA SER A 73 -11.78 5.30 -10.10
C SER A 73 -12.78 4.22 -10.59
N GLU A 74 -14.07 4.53 -10.65
CA GLU A 74 -15.10 3.61 -11.17
C GLU A 74 -14.77 3.17 -12.59
N GLU A 75 -14.33 4.10 -13.44
CA GLU A 75 -13.86 3.80 -14.79
C GLU A 75 -12.74 2.78 -14.81
N SER A 76 -11.75 2.90 -13.89
CA SER A 76 -10.66 1.94 -13.78
C SER A 76 -11.15 0.56 -13.33
N LEU A 77 -12.08 0.50 -12.39
CA LEU A 77 -12.63 -0.78 -11.92
C LEU A 77 -13.37 -1.53 -13.03
N ASP A 78 -14.16 -0.81 -13.82
CA ASP A 78 -14.89 -1.38 -14.96
C ASP A 78 -13.94 -1.95 -16.01
N ILE A 79 -12.93 -1.18 -16.40
CA ILE A 79 -11.96 -1.60 -17.42
C ILE A 79 -11.09 -2.74 -16.90
N LEU A 80 -10.56 -2.66 -15.68
CA LEU A 80 -9.67 -3.68 -15.10
C LEU A 80 -10.36 -5.05 -14.97
N SER A 81 -11.67 -5.08 -14.76
CA SER A 81 -12.45 -6.33 -14.70
C SER A 81 -12.66 -6.99 -16.07
N GLN A 82 -12.45 -6.26 -17.16
CA GLN A 82 -12.61 -6.73 -18.54
C GLN A 82 -11.28 -7.05 -19.23
N LEU A 83 -10.15 -6.88 -18.53
CA LEU A 83 -8.83 -7.15 -19.07
C LEU A 83 -8.58 -8.66 -19.24
N PRO A 84 -7.65 -9.05 -20.13
CA PRO A 84 -7.36 -10.44 -20.36
C PRO A 84 -6.88 -11.15 -19.09
N PRO A 85 -7.08 -12.48 -18.99
CA PRO A 85 -6.66 -13.22 -17.83
C PRO A 85 -5.14 -13.18 -17.66
N LEU A 86 -4.67 -13.23 -16.43
CA LEU A 86 -3.29 -13.47 -16.07
C LEU A 86 -3.04 -15.00 -16.00
N SER A 87 -1.82 -15.40 -16.32
CA SER A 87 -1.36 -16.78 -16.15
C SER A 87 -0.96 -16.99 -14.69
N SER A 88 -1.84 -17.62 -13.91
CA SER A 88 -1.67 -17.83 -12.46
C SER A 88 -1.29 -19.26 -12.14
N PRO A 89 -0.52 -19.53 -11.07
CA PRO A 89 -0.27 -20.88 -10.58
C PRO A 89 -1.58 -21.60 -10.23
N LEU A 90 -1.75 -22.83 -10.72
CA LEU A 90 -2.84 -23.69 -10.28
C LEU A 90 -2.50 -24.24 -8.90
N ALA A 91 -3.08 -23.64 -7.87
CA ALA A 91 -2.68 -23.84 -6.49
C ALA A 91 -3.84 -23.66 -5.51
N LYS A 92 -3.64 -24.13 -4.28
CA LYS A 92 -4.38 -23.68 -3.12
C LYS A 92 -3.65 -22.48 -2.53
N TYR A 93 -4.39 -21.42 -2.24
CA TYR A 93 -3.90 -20.18 -1.64
C TYR A 93 -4.39 -20.07 -0.21
N ASP A 94 -3.47 -19.95 0.74
CA ASP A 94 -3.79 -19.74 2.14
C ASP A 94 -3.36 -18.32 2.53
N LEU A 95 -4.32 -17.48 2.95
CA LEU A 95 -4.12 -16.07 3.27
C LEU A 95 -4.15 -15.85 4.78
N SER A 96 -3.19 -15.05 5.28
CA SER A 96 -3.26 -14.53 6.65
C SER A 96 -4.25 -13.37 6.75
N THR A 97 -4.67 -13.05 7.96
CA THR A 97 -5.57 -11.93 8.24
C THR A 97 -4.94 -10.55 7.97
N SER A 98 -3.61 -10.49 7.83
CA SER A 98 -2.89 -9.26 7.47
C SER A 98 -3.01 -8.88 5.99
N LEU A 99 -3.51 -9.78 5.15
CA LEU A 99 -3.67 -9.55 3.72
C LEU A 99 -5.03 -8.96 3.39
N GLN A 100 -5.02 -7.92 2.55
CA GLN A 100 -6.21 -7.40 1.91
C GLN A 100 -6.13 -7.63 0.40
N THR A 101 -7.12 -8.32 -0.14
CA THR A 101 -7.18 -8.66 -1.56
C THR A 101 -7.96 -7.60 -2.32
N LEU A 102 -7.32 -7.01 -3.34
CA LEU A 102 -7.95 -6.06 -4.27
C LEU A 102 -8.74 -6.79 -5.36
N PHE A 103 -8.11 -7.79 -5.99
CA PHE A 103 -8.76 -8.63 -6.99
C PHE A 103 -8.65 -10.09 -6.62
N TYR A 104 -9.78 -10.79 -6.71
CA TYR A 104 -9.84 -12.24 -6.64
C TYR A 104 -9.73 -12.87 -8.03
N GLN A 105 -9.34 -14.15 -8.07
CA GLN A 105 -9.29 -14.96 -9.29
C GLN A 105 -10.69 -15.49 -9.66
N THR A 106 -11.01 -15.44 -10.96
CA THR A 106 -12.15 -16.14 -11.56
C THR A 106 -11.62 -17.08 -12.64
N HIS A 107 -11.95 -18.35 -12.55
CA HIS A 107 -11.52 -19.40 -13.47
C HIS A 107 -12.72 -19.95 -14.23
N ASN A 108 -12.77 -19.84 -15.56
CA ASN A 108 -13.86 -20.40 -16.39
C ASN A 108 -15.25 -20.08 -15.79
N SER A 109 -15.50 -18.83 -15.40
CA SER A 109 -16.73 -18.34 -14.74
C SER A 109 -16.92 -18.77 -13.28
N LEU A 110 -16.05 -19.62 -12.72
CA LEU A 110 -16.07 -19.98 -11.31
C LEU A 110 -15.41 -18.89 -10.48
N LYS A 111 -16.19 -18.22 -9.65
CA LYS A 111 -15.70 -17.21 -8.68
C LYS A 111 -14.97 -17.91 -7.54
N THR A 112 -13.73 -17.53 -7.27
CA THR A 112 -12.94 -18.07 -6.16
C THR A 112 -12.65 -16.96 -5.14
N ASN A 113 -12.16 -17.36 -3.95
CA ASN A 113 -11.59 -16.44 -2.96
C ASN A 113 -10.06 -16.44 -3.00
N TYR A 114 -9.45 -16.96 -4.06
CA TYR A 114 -8.02 -16.92 -4.27
C TYR A 114 -7.59 -15.52 -4.72
N PRO A 115 -6.51 -14.97 -4.18
CA PRO A 115 -6.06 -13.63 -4.52
C PRO A 115 -5.43 -13.59 -5.90
N LEU A 116 -5.81 -12.60 -6.72
CA LEU A 116 -5.09 -12.26 -7.93
C LEU A 116 -4.11 -11.10 -7.66
N ILE A 117 -4.58 -10.06 -6.94
CA ILE A 117 -3.73 -8.98 -6.45
C ILE A 117 -4.07 -8.76 -4.98
N THR A 118 -3.08 -8.86 -4.10
CA THR A 118 -3.26 -8.70 -2.66
C THR A 118 -2.12 -7.90 -2.04
N PHE A 119 -2.39 -7.30 -0.89
CA PHE A 119 -1.50 -6.38 -0.18
C PHE A 119 -1.34 -6.82 1.25
N ASN A 120 -0.09 -6.87 1.74
CA ASN A 120 0.19 -7.09 3.15
C ASN A 120 0.16 -5.75 3.89
N ASN A 121 -0.77 -5.62 4.83
CA ASN A 121 -0.95 -4.42 5.65
C ASN A 121 -0.10 -4.44 6.93
N ASN A 122 0.88 -5.34 7.06
CA ASN A 122 1.81 -5.32 8.17
C ASN A 122 2.80 -4.16 7.99
N ALA A 123 2.85 -3.25 8.98
CA ALA A 123 3.71 -2.06 8.95
C ALA A 123 5.21 -2.40 8.78
N ASP A 124 5.66 -3.53 9.35
CA ASP A 124 7.07 -3.93 9.30
C ASP A 124 7.46 -4.65 8.00
N ASN A 125 6.48 -5.12 7.22
CA ASN A 125 6.73 -5.88 6.00
C ASN A 125 5.69 -5.57 4.93
N LYS A 126 5.66 -4.31 4.47
CA LYS A 126 4.77 -3.90 3.39
C LYS A 126 5.11 -4.64 2.11
N SER A 127 4.14 -5.31 1.55
CA SER A 127 4.29 -5.97 0.26
C SER A 127 2.99 -5.99 -0.53
N ALA A 128 3.12 -6.05 -1.85
CA ALA A 128 2.03 -6.36 -2.75
C ALA A 128 2.38 -7.61 -3.55
N ILE A 129 1.39 -8.45 -3.82
CA ILE A 129 1.59 -9.72 -4.51
C ILE A 129 0.60 -9.80 -5.67
N ILE A 130 1.12 -9.90 -6.89
CA ILE A 130 0.36 -10.23 -8.10
C ILE A 130 0.54 -11.72 -8.36
N CYS A 131 -0.52 -12.49 -8.23
CA CYS A 131 -0.51 -13.94 -8.36
C CYS A 131 -0.69 -14.37 -9.83
N GLY A 132 0.17 -13.87 -10.70
CA GLY A 132 0.13 -14.24 -12.12
C GLY A 132 1.13 -13.45 -12.95
N GLU A 133 1.44 -14.03 -14.09
CA GLU A 133 2.28 -13.41 -15.13
C GLU A 133 1.41 -12.66 -16.14
N ASP A 134 2.07 -11.95 -17.05
CA ASP A 134 1.45 -11.28 -18.19
C ASP A 134 0.72 -9.97 -17.88
N ILE A 135 0.97 -9.35 -16.73
CA ILE A 135 0.37 -8.03 -16.38
C ILE A 135 0.60 -6.95 -17.46
N TRP A 136 1.67 -7.05 -18.24
CA TRP A 136 1.94 -6.14 -19.36
C TRP A 136 0.86 -6.19 -20.44
N LYS A 137 0.17 -7.33 -20.60
CA LYS A 137 -0.95 -7.51 -21.54
C LYS A 137 -2.12 -6.59 -21.16
N TRP A 138 -2.30 -6.29 -19.88
CA TRP A 138 -3.34 -5.40 -19.42
C TRP A 138 -3.14 -3.98 -19.96
N ARG A 139 -1.91 -3.48 -19.87
CA ARG A 139 -1.58 -2.14 -20.38
C ARG A 139 -1.74 -2.07 -21.91
N LEU A 140 -1.27 -3.09 -22.63
CA LEU A 140 -1.42 -3.18 -24.07
C LEU A 140 -2.89 -3.26 -24.48
N ARG A 141 -3.68 -4.12 -23.81
CA ARG A 141 -5.11 -4.29 -24.11
C ARG A 141 -5.90 -3.03 -23.84
N ASN A 142 -5.62 -2.36 -22.72
CA ASN A 142 -6.24 -1.07 -22.40
C ASN A 142 -5.99 -0.03 -23.49
N TYR A 143 -4.74 0.07 -23.97
CA TYR A 143 -4.40 0.98 -25.07
C TYR A 143 -5.12 0.62 -26.38
N LEU A 144 -5.13 -0.63 -26.75
CA LEU A 144 -5.76 -1.08 -27.99
C LEU A 144 -7.29 -0.83 -28.04
N HIS A 145 -7.97 -0.87 -26.89
CA HIS A 145 -9.41 -0.68 -26.83
C HIS A 145 -9.85 0.74 -26.53
N ASN A 146 -9.09 1.44 -25.71
CA ASN A 146 -9.49 2.73 -25.15
C ASN A 146 -8.57 3.88 -25.60
N ASN A 147 -7.56 3.63 -26.42
CA ASN A 147 -6.51 4.58 -26.82
C ASN A 147 -5.82 5.26 -25.63
N THR A 148 -5.85 4.61 -24.47
CA THR A 148 -5.24 5.12 -23.23
C THR A 148 -4.74 3.98 -22.36
N THR A 149 -3.75 4.24 -21.50
CA THR A 149 -3.23 3.31 -20.51
C THR A 149 -3.57 3.71 -19.08
N LYS A 150 -4.31 4.83 -18.92
CA LYS A 150 -4.56 5.51 -17.63
C LYS A 150 -5.06 4.58 -16.54
N GLN A 151 -5.95 3.66 -16.86
CA GLN A 151 -6.62 2.82 -15.86
C GLN A 151 -5.66 1.76 -15.28
N VAL A 152 -4.80 1.18 -16.13
CA VAL A 152 -3.75 0.27 -15.66
C VAL A 152 -2.62 1.04 -14.97
N ASP A 153 -2.27 2.21 -15.50
CA ASP A 153 -1.26 3.08 -14.91
C ASP A 153 -1.72 3.58 -13.52
N GLU A 154 -3.04 3.85 -13.33
CA GLU A 154 -3.62 4.17 -12.01
C GLU A 154 -3.43 3.02 -11.03
N LEU A 155 -3.74 1.79 -11.41
CA LEU A 155 -3.54 0.61 -10.56
C LEU A 155 -2.09 0.48 -10.12
N ILE A 156 -1.14 0.60 -11.06
CA ILE A 156 0.30 0.50 -10.76
C ILE A 156 0.75 1.66 -9.88
N ALA A 157 0.34 2.89 -10.20
CA ALA A 157 0.68 4.08 -9.41
C ALA A 157 0.16 3.97 -7.96
N LYS A 158 -1.10 3.56 -7.77
CA LYS A 158 -1.68 3.34 -6.43
C LYS A 158 -0.98 2.21 -5.67
N THR A 159 -0.61 1.13 -6.37
CA THR A 159 0.18 0.04 -5.78
C THR A 159 1.54 0.54 -5.29
N ILE A 160 2.26 1.30 -6.12
CA ILE A 160 3.56 1.87 -5.75
C ILE A 160 3.39 2.88 -4.61
N GLN A 161 2.40 3.79 -4.71
CA GLN A 161 2.11 4.78 -3.68
C GLN A 161 1.81 4.11 -2.32
N TYR A 162 1.03 3.03 -2.31
CA TYR A 162 0.77 2.24 -1.11
C TYR A 162 2.07 1.66 -0.52
N LEU A 163 2.93 1.08 -1.36
CA LEU A 163 4.18 0.46 -0.92
C LEU A 163 5.16 1.48 -0.36
N VAL A 164 5.31 2.66 -0.99
CA VAL A 164 6.27 3.69 -0.58
C VAL A 164 5.72 4.64 0.47
N SER A 165 4.40 4.62 0.72
CA SER A 165 3.83 5.47 1.78
C SER A 165 4.48 5.13 3.12
N ASP A 166 4.87 6.14 3.87
CA ASP A 166 5.59 5.99 5.14
C ASP A 166 4.86 5.06 6.11
N LYS A 167 5.66 4.39 6.95
CA LYS A 167 5.20 3.52 8.04
C LYS A 167 4.35 4.24 9.09
N ASP A 168 4.41 5.56 9.07
CA ASP A 168 3.66 6.40 10.00
C ASP A 168 2.18 6.42 9.61
N LYS A 169 1.49 5.33 10.02
CA LYS A 169 0.02 5.26 10.03
C LYS A 169 -0.57 6.04 11.20
N SER A 170 0.16 6.99 11.76
CA SER A 170 -0.39 7.93 12.68
C SER A 170 -1.62 8.58 12.02
N THR A 171 -2.77 8.35 12.61
CA THR A 171 -4.00 9.03 12.21
C THR A 171 -3.92 10.53 12.50
N PHE A 172 -2.86 10.95 13.15
CA PHE A 172 -2.56 12.32 13.47
C PHE A 172 -1.11 12.65 13.08
N LYS A 173 -0.91 13.64 12.23
CA LYS A 173 0.40 14.11 11.77
C LYS A 173 0.54 15.60 12.07
N ILE A 174 1.72 15.97 12.57
CA ILE A 174 2.09 17.37 12.77
C ILE A 174 3.25 17.70 11.85
N LYS A 175 3.16 18.82 11.13
CA LYS A 175 4.25 19.40 10.35
C LYS A 175 4.82 20.57 11.13
N HIS A 176 6.10 20.49 11.43
CA HIS A 176 6.84 21.52 12.12
C HIS A 176 8.28 21.59 11.58
N GLU A 177 8.94 22.71 11.78
CA GLU A 177 10.37 22.85 11.54
C GLU A 177 11.14 22.51 12.81
N ASN A 178 12.36 22.03 12.67
CA ASN A 178 13.22 21.70 13.81
C ASN A 178 13.84 22.97 14.45
N LEU A 179 13.83 24.09 13.74
CA LEU A 179 14.40 25.36 14.18
C LEU A 179 13.53 26.51 13.67
N TYR A 180 13.11 27.36 14.56
CA TYR A 180 12.37 28.60 14.25
C TYR A 180 13.19 29.83 14.60
N ASN A 181 13.09 30.86 13.76
CA ASN A 181 13.73 32.14 14.06
C ASN A 181 12.82 32.95 14.99
N GLN A 182 13.39 33.58 16.02
CA GLN A 182 12.67 34.36 17.00
C GLN A 182 11.85 35.54 16.41
N THR A 183 12.22 36.02 15.21
CA THR A 183 11.54 37.14 14.55
C THR A 183 10.30 36.71 13.75
N HIS A 184 9.99 35.44 13.65
CA HIS A 184 8.87 34.94 12.88
C HIS A 184 7.91 34.16 13.77
N ASN A 185 6.61 34.23 13.43
CA ASN A 185 5.61 33.41 14.07
C ASN A 185 5.91 31.92 13.81
N ILE A 186 5.75 31.11 14.84
CA ILE A 186 5.85 29.64 14.70
C ILE A 186 4.56 29.14 14.07
N ARG A 187 4.65 28.57 12.89
CA ARG A 187 3.51 27.95 12.20
C ARG A 187 3.60 26.44 12.29
N LEU A 188 2.57 25.84 12.86
CA LEU A 188 2.37 24.41 12.94
C LEU A 188 1.16 24.03 12.10
N GLU A 189 1.28 22.97 11.34
CA GLU A 189 0.15 22.38 10.60
C GLU A 189 -0.09 20.96 11.10
N ALA A 190 -1.36 20.60 11.28
CA ALA A 190 -1.71 19.26 11.70
C ALA A 190 -2.77 18.64 10.76
N GLU A 191 -2.64 17.36 10.53
CA GLU A 191 -3.53 16.55 9.70
C GLU A 191 -4.09 15.41 10.57
N LEU A 192 -5.41 15.28 10.60
CA LEU A 192 -6.11 14.18 11.25
C LEU A 192 -6.77 13.30 10.20
N TYR A 193 -6.58 11.99 10.30
CA TYR A 193 -7.10 11.00 9.37
C TYR A 193 -8.08 10.07 10.08
N ASN A 194 -9.17 9.74 9.41
CA ASN A 194 -10.09 8.69 9.87
C ASN A 194 -9.51 7.29 9.58
N GLN A 195 -10.25 6.22 9.96
CA GLN A 195 -9.83 4.84 9.73
C GLN A 195 -9.65 4.49 8.24
N ALA A 196 -10.34 5.20 7.34
CA ALA A 196 -10.21 5.07 5.89
C ALA A 196 -9.08 5.95 5.31
N TYR A 197 -8.23 6.55 6.16
CA TYR A 197 -7.13 7.45 5.77
C TYR A 197 -7.58 8.68 4.95
N GLN A 198 -8.78 9.17 5.22
CA GLN A 198 -9.29 10.42 4.66
C GLN A 198 -9.08 11.53 5.70
N LEU A 199 -8.66 12.70 5.23
CA LEU A 199 -8.50 13.88 6.06
C LEU A 199 -9.84 14.30 6.67
N VAL A 200 -9.85 14.53 7.98
CA VAL A 200 -11.01 15.00 8.74
C VAL A 200 -10.61 16.12 9.67
N ASN A 201 -11.49 17.11 9.86
CA ASN A 201 -11.28 18.25 10.77
C ASN A 201 -12.50 18.51 11.67
N THR A 202 -13.26 17.46 11.98
CA THR A 202 -14.48 17.56 12.82
C THR A 202 -14.16 17.75 14.30
N SER A 203 -13.10 17.12 14.80
CA SER A 203 -12.67 17.19 16.20
C SER A 203 -11.83 18.44 16.49
N ASP A 204 -11.76 18.87 17.74
CA ASP A 204 -10.81 19.92 18.16
C ASP A 204 -9.45 19.29 18.47
N VAL A 205 -8.38 19.92 17.99
CA VAL A 205 -7.00 19.49 18.21
C VAL A 205 -6.32 20.49 19.15
N LYS A 206 -5.76 19.98 20.23
CA LYS A 206 -5.02 20.75 21.22
C LYS A 206 -3.56 20.35 21.23
N ILE A 207 -2.68 21.29 21.55
CA ILE A 207 -1.26 21.07 21.75
C ILE A 207 -0.82 21.66 23.07
N ASN A 208 0.00 20.92 23.80
CA ASN A 208 0.71 21.41 24.98
C ASN A 208 2.20 21.47 24.65
N LEU A 209 2.78 22.63 24.67
CA LEU A 209 4.20 22.88 24.52
C LEU A 209 4.86 22.97 25.88
N LYS A 210 5.95 22.24 26.07
CA LYS A 210 6.71 22.26 27.32
C LYS A 210 8.16 22.68 27.04
N ASN A 211 8.65 23.68 27.75
CA ASN A 211 10.04 24.10 27.66
C ASN A 211 10.96 23.28 28.60
N GLU A 212 12.27 23.45 28.48
CA GLU A 212 13.27 22.77 29.31
C GLU A 212 13.14 23.11 30.82
N ASN A 213 12.54 24.25 31.15
CA ASN A 213 12.32 24.70 32.54
C ASN A 213 11.03 24.10 33.15
N GLY A 214 10.25 23.40 32.35
CA GLY A 214 8.99 22.78 32.77
C GLY A 214 7.75 23.65 32.59
N ASP A 215 7.87 24.88 32.08
CA ASP A 215 6.71 25.75 31.80
C ASP A 215 5.91 25.11 30.63
N THR A 216 4.59 25.18 30.74
CA THR A 216 3.65 24.61 29.76
C THR A 216 2.77 25.68 29.16
N TYR A 217 2.52 25.56 27.86
CA TYR A 217 1.68 26.45 27.07
C TYR A 217 0.66 25.66 26.31
N ASP A 218 -0.63 25.92 26.50
CA ASP A 218 -1.73 25.22 25.86
C ASP A 218 -2.29 26.05 24.70
N TYR A 219 -2.41 25.43 23.53
CA TYR A 219 -2.99 26.05 22.35
C TYR A 219 -4.03 25.12 21.72
N ILE A 220 -4.93 25.71 20.93
CA ILE A 220 -5.93 25.01 20.15
C ILE A 220 -5.68 25.35 18.68
N PHE A 221 -5.61 24.34 17.83
CA PHE A 221 -5.49 24.52 16.39
C PHE A 221 -6.79 25.08 15.80
N SER A 222 -6.66 26.01 14.89
CA SER A 222 -7.77 26.49 14.04
C SER A 222 -8.02 25.50 12.92
N LYS A 223 -9.30 25.24 12.62
CA LYS A 223 -9.72 24.36 11.50
C LYS A 223 -9.57 25.09 10.18
N THR A 224 -8.97 24.42 9.19
CA THR A 224 -8.92 24.85 7.80
C THR A 224 -9.94 24.08 6.96
N SER A 225 -9.89 24.12 5.64
CA SER A 225 -10.82 23.39 4.78
C SER A 225 -10.84 21.87 5.04
N ASN A 226 -9.67 21.28 5.30
CA ASN A 226 -9.50 19.83 5.50
C ASN A 226 -8.37 19.44 6.47
N ALA A 227 -7.79 20.39 7.18
CA ALA A 227 -6.67 20.21 8.09
C ALA A 227 -6.77 21.20 9.28
N TYR A 228 -5.67 21.39 9.98
CA TYR A 228 -5.54 22.29 11.14
C TYR A 228 -4.31 23.16 10.99
N ALA A 229 -4.38 24.41 11.46
CA ALA A 229 -3.26 25.33 11.51
C ALA A 229 -3.20 26.04 12.87
N LEU A 230 -1.99 26.28 13.36
CA LEU A 230 -1.72 27.06 14.57
C LEU A 230 -0.60 28.03 14.29
N GLU A 231 -0.82 29.31 14.61
CA GLU A 231 0.23 30.33 14.63
C GLU A 231 0.47 30.77 16.05
N ILE A 232 1.73 30.69 16.48
CA ILE A 232 2.17 31.15 17.80
C ILE A 232 3.05 32.39 17.59
N ALA A 233 2.60 33.52 18.07
CA ALA A 233 3.24 34.80 17.80
C ALA A 233 4.55 34.99 18.58
N GLU A 234 4.60 34.54 19.86
CA GLU A 234 5.75 34.78 20.73
C GLU A 234 6.00 33.58 21.65
N LEU A 235 7.16 32.96 21.50
CA LEU A 235 7.74 32.07 22.50
C LEU A 235 9.12 32.60 22.91
N LYS A 236 9.50 32.41 24.17
CA LYS A 236 10.86 32.72 24.62
C LYS A 236 11.86 31.83 23.89
N PRO A 237 13.08 32.32 23.57
CA PRO A 237 14.11 31.46 23.01
C PRO A 237 14.39 30.26 23.92
N GLY A 238 14.47 29.07 23.35
CA GLY A 238 14.69 27.85 24.09
C GLY A 238 14.26 26.61 23.32
N LYS A 239 14.35 25.48 23.98
CA LYS A 239 13.91 24.19 23.43
C LYS A 239 12.57 23.82 24.06
N TYR A 240 11.68 23.38 23.20
CA TYR A 240 10.31 23.00 23.57
C TYR A 240 10.03 21.56 23.16
#